data_6f2417c550e86e27762ad65f61f52ac7
#
_entry.id   6f2417c550e86e27762ad65f61f52ac7
#
_cell.length_a   1.000
_cell.length_b   1.000
_cell.length_c   1.000
_cell.angle_alpha   90.00
_cell.angle_beta   90.00
_cell.angle_gamma   90.00
#
_symmetry.space_group_name_H-M   'P 1'
#
loop_
_entity.id
_entity.type
_entity.pdbx_description
1 polymer ?
#
loop_
_entity_poly.entity_id
_entity_poly.type
_entity_poly.pdbx_seq_one_letter_code
_entity_poly.pdbx_strand_id
1 'polypeptide(L)'
;MKISTEQMTLSGRESGMTYALITGIQKIKLAGAEKRAFARWGNLYAQSAKMTYDPPMFLKLNSVISLAISLTGTLVMYYMSVRAGLSVADYYAFNTAYGMVSGAFLSLAGIALSAAQIRPILTMVQPFFDAVPEVSDGKQVIERLSGGIELNNVSFRYNENMPLILDDLSLKIRPGQYVAIVGRTGCGKSTLLRLLLGFEKPQKGAIYYDGKDLERIDLRSLRRRIGVVMQNGKLFQGDIYSNIVISAPWLSQQDAWEAAELTGIAEDIRRMPMGMNTVISEGSGGISGGQRQRLMIARAIAPKPKILMFDEATSALD
;
A
#
# COMPACT_ATOMS: atom_id res chain seq x y z
N MET A 1 -20.96 -10.68 15.11
CA MET A 1 -20.48 -10.66 13.73
C MET A 1 -20.71 -9.31 13.05
N LYS A 2 -21.94 -8.90 12.74
CA LYS A 2 -22.19 -7.60 12.07
C LYS A 2 -21.56 -6.41 12.81
N ILE A 3 -21.71 -6.32 14.12
CA ILE A 3 -21.17 -5.23 14.96
C ILE A 3 -19.65 -5.17 14.89
N SER A 4 -18.96 -6.30 14.98
CA SER A 4 -17.48 -6.35 14.90
C SER A 4 -16.98 -5.90 13.52
N THR A 5 -17.65 -6.31 12.44
CA THR A 5 -17.31 -5.86 11.07
C THR A 5 -17.52 -4.36 10.92
N GLU A 6 -18.64 -3.84 11.43
CA GLU A 6 -18.95 -2.41 11.37
C GLU A 6 -17.94 -1.57 12.18
N GLN A 7 -17.57 -2.03 13.38
CA GLN A 7 -16.55 -1.40 14.22
C GLN A 7 -15.19 -1.36 13.51
N MET A 8 -14.76 -2.47 12.91
CA MET A 8 -13.51 -2.52 12.14
C MET A 8 -13.54 -1.57 10.93
N THR A 9 -14.66 -1.50 10.21
CA THR A 9 -14.83 -0.60 9.07
C THR A 9 -14.78 0.87 9.49
N LEU A 10 -15.44 1.23 10.60
CA LEU A 10 -15.41 2.59 11.15
C LEU A 10 -14.00 2.97 11.63
N SER A 11 -13.32 2.09 12.34
CA SER A 11 -11.93 2.31 12.78
C SER A 11 -10.98 2.49 11.60
N GLY A 12 -11.15 1.71 10.53
CA GLY A 12 -10.37 1.88 9.30
C GLY A 12 -10.61 3.23 8.61
N ARG A 13 -11.87 3.69 8.55
CA ARG A 13 -12.22 5.02 8.02
C ARG A 13 -11.66 6.16 8.87
N GLU A 14 -11.71 6.01 10.20
CA GLU A 14 -11.14 6.98 11.14
C GLU A 14 -9.63 7.10 10.96
N SER A 15 -8.91 5.98 10.90
CA SER A 15 -7.47 5.93 10.66
C SER A 15 -7.10 6.56 9.32
N GLY A 16 -7.84 6.26 8.25
CA GLY A 16 -7.66 6.87 6.94
C GLY A 16 -7.90 8.38 6.94
N MET A 17 -8.93 8.85 7.66
CA MET A 17 -9.20 10.27 7.83
C MET A 17 -8.09 10.98 8.61
N THR A 18 -7.62 10.39 9.70
CA THR A 18 -6.51 10.89 10.52
C THR A 18 -5.25 11.05 9.66
N TYR A 19 -4.91 10.03 8.88
CA TYR A 19 -3.78 10.09 7.95
C TYR A 19 -3.94 11.22 6.92
N ALA A 20 -5.13 11.36 6.33
CA ALA A 20 -5.41 12.42 5.37
C ALA A 20 -5.31 13.83 5.97
N LEU A 21 -5.72 14.01 7.24
CA LEU A 21 -5.60 15.29 7.95
C LEU A 21 -4.14 15.64 8.27
N ILE A 22 -3.34 14.67 8.70
CA ILE A 22 -1.93 14.87 9.01
C ILE A 22 -1.15 15.23 7.73
N THR A 23 -1.33 14.46 6.67
CA THR A 23 -0.64 14.70 5.39
C THR A 23 -1.11 15.98 4.68
N GLY A 24 -2.37 16.37 4.89
CA GLY A 24 -2.97 17.57 4.32
C GLY A 24 -2.89 18.82 5.21
N ILE A 25 -2.19 18.78 6.35
CA ILE A 25 -2.24 19.85 7.37
C ILE A 25 -1.90 21.24 6.83
N GLN A 26 -0.93 21.33 5.93
CA GLN A 26 -0.56 22.61 5.31
C GLN A 26 -1.72 23.21 4.50
N LYS A 27 -2.40 22.39 3.69
CA LYS A 27 -3.55 22.82 2.89
C LYS A 27 -4.73 23.24 3.76
N ILE A 28 -4.96 22.50 4.87
CA ILE A 28 -6.01 22.81 5.84
C ILE A 28 -5.75 24.17 6.50
N LYS A 29 -4.49 24.42 6.92
CA LYS A 29 -4.09 25.71 7.52
C LYS A 29 -4.18 26.87 6.53
N LEU A 30 -3.72 26.68 5.30
CA LEU A 30 -3.81 27.71 4.25
C LEU A 30 -5.27 28.08 3.92
N ALA A 31 -6.19 27.10 4.03
CA ALA A 31 -7.62 27.32 3.78
C ALA A 31 -8.39 27.82 5.02
N GLY A 32 -7.75 27.94 6.20
CA GLY A 32 -8.43 28.27 7.47
C GLY A 32 -9.54 27.28 7.82
N ALA A 33 -9.36 26.00 7.45
CA ALA A 33 -10.41 24.99 7.51
C ALA A 33 -10.27 24.02 8.72
N GLU A 34 -9.46 24.37 9.72
CA GLU A 34 -9.14 23.50 10.86
C GLU A 34 -10.39 23.03 11.61
N LYS A 35 -11.29 23.98 11.94
CA LYS A 35 -12.55 23.67 12.66
C LYS A 35 -13.42 22.71 11.85
N ARG A 36 -13.49 22.88 10.53
CA ARG A 36 -14.27 22.01 9.63
C ARG A 36 -13.67 20.63 9.54
N ALA A 37 -12.36 20.55 9.39
CA ALA A 37 -11.59 19.32 9.33
C ALA A 37 -11.73 18.53 10.63
N PHE A 38 -11.59 19.21 11.80
CA PHE A 38 -11.78 18.60 13.11
C PHE A 38 -13.23 18.12 13.32
N ALA A 39 -14.23 18.91 12.95
CA ALA A 39 -15.64 18.51 13.09
C ALA A 39 -15.96 17.26 12.27
N ARG A 40 -15.39 17.14 11.05
CA ARG A 40 -15.57 15.96 10.22
C ARG A 40 -14.92 14.72 10.83
N TRP A 41 -13.71 14.85 11.33
CA TRP A 41 -13.01 13.78 12.05
C TRP A 41 -13.75 13.41 13.34
N GLY A 42 -14.15 14.42 14.14
CA GLY A 42 -14.86 14.23 15.41
C GLY A 42 -16.18 13.49 15.25
N ASN A 43 -16.94 13.74 14.17
CA ASN A 43 -18.15 12.99 13.89
C ASN A 43 -17.88 11.52 13.58
N LEU A 44 -16.78 11.22 12.85
CA LEU A 44 -16.39 9.85 12.56
C LEU A 44 -15.86 9.13 13.81
N TYR A 45 -15.04 9.84 14.60
CA TYR A 45 -14.56 9.36 15.90
C TYR A 45 -15.69 9.08 16.87
N ALA A 46 -16.69 9.97 16.96
CA ALA A 46 -17.84 9.78 17.84
C ALA A 46 -18.63 8.50 17.49
N GLN A 47 -18.77 8.18 16.20
CA GLN A 47 -19.40 6.94 15.77
C GLN A 47 -18.58 5.70 16.18
N SER A 48 -17.27 5.74 15.98
CA SER A 48 -16.34 4.68 16.39
C SER A 48 -16.33 4.51 17.91
N ALA A 49 -16.22 5.62 18.63
CA ALA A 49 -16.22 5.66 20.08
C ALA A 49 -17.55 5.13 20.69
N LYS A 50 -18.68 5.48 20.10
CA LYS A 50 -19.98 4.98 20.55
C LYS A 50 -20.05 3.45 20.52
N MET A 51 -19.54 2.82 19.48
CA MET A 51 -19.52 1.34 19.39
C MET A 51 -18.59 0.69 20.42
N THR A 52 -17.51 1.40 20.80
CA THR A 52 -16.53 0.89 21.76
C THR A 52 -17.00 1.09 23.20
N TYR A 53 -17.48 2.30 23.54
CA TYR A 53 -17.82 2.68 24.94
C TYR A 53 -19.29 2.49 25.27
N ASP A 54 -20.17 2.44 24.26
CA ASP A 54 -21.59 2.19 24.44
C ASP A 54 -22.10 1.05 23.52
N PRO A 55 -21.54 -0.19 23.68
CA PRO A 55 -21.95 -1.32 22.90
C PRO A 55 -23.43 -1.68 23.19
N PRO A 56 -24.11 -2.40 22.29
CA PRO A 56 -25.48 -2.84 22.48
C PRO A 56 -25.71 -3.53 23.82
N MET A 57 -26.87 -3.30 24.41
CA MET A 57 -27.20 -3.70 25.78
C MET A 57 -26.97 -5.19 26.07
N PHE A 58 -27.20 -6.07 25.06
CA PHE A 58 -26.95 -7.50 25.21
C PHE A 58 -25.47 -7.85 25.43
N LEU A 59 -24.53 -7.06 24.88
CA LEU A 59 -23.09 -7.24 25.14
C LEU A 59 -22.68 -6.75 26.52
N LYS A 60 -23.30 -5.66 27.03
CA LYS A 60 -23.09 -5.15 28.39
C LYS A 60 -23.62 -6.12 29.44
N LEU A 61 -24.77 -6.72 29.16
CA LEU A 61 -25.42 -7.64 30.11
C LEU A 61 -24.75 -9.02 30.15
N ASN A 62 -23.95 -9.37 29.16
CA ASN A 62 -23.34 -10.71 29.07
C ASN A 62 -22.52 -11.07 30.33
N SER A 63 -21.68 -10.17 30.82
CA SER A 63 -20.90 -10.37 32.04
C SER A 63 -21.78 -10.43 33.28
N VAL A 64 -22.82 -9.61 33.36
CA VAL A 64 -23.78 -9.61 34.48
C VAL A 64 -24.59 -10.89 34.50
N ILE A 65 -25.05 -11.35 33.35
CA ILE A 65 -25.79 -12.62 33.21
C ILE A 65 -24.89 -13.80 33.62
N SER A 66 -23.65 -13.83 33.14
CA SER A 66 -22.67 -14.87 33.52
C SER A 66 -22.42 -14.91 35.03
N LEU A 67 -22.26 -13.73 35.65
CA LEU A 67 -22.10 -13.62 37.09
C LEU A 67 -23.36 -14.10 37.86
N ALA A 68 -24.55 -13.69 37.40
CA ALA A 68 -25.82 -14.12 37.99
C ALA A 68 -26.02 -15.63 37.92
N ILE A 69 -25.72 -16.24 36.78
CA ILE A 69 -25.77 -17.71 36.60
C ILE A 69 -24.79 -18.40 37.57
N SER A 70 -23.56 -17.90 37.67
CA SER A 70 -22.55 -18.48 38.54
C SER A 70 -22.95 -18.38 40.02
N LEU A 71 -23.41 -17.23 40.46
CA LEU A 71 -23.90 -17.03 41.84
C LEU A 71 -25.12 -17.91 42.16
N THR A 72 -26.09 -17.96 41.24
CA THR A 72 -27.28 -18.78 41.41
C THR A 72 -26.89 -20.27 41.48
N GLY A 73 -26.00 -20.72 40.63
CA GLY A 73 -25.48 -22.10 40.65
C GLY A 73 -24.81 -22.43 41.98
N THR A 74 -23.97 -21.56 42.51
CA THR A 74 -23.31 -21.73 43.84
C THR A 74 -24.31 -21.77 44.97
N LEU A 75 -25.30 -20.86 44.99
CA LEU A 75 -26.36 -20.82 46.00
C LEU A 75 -27.23 -22.10 46.00
N VAL A 76 -27.62 -22.54 44.82
CA VAL A 76 -28.40 -23.80 44.65
C VAL A 76 -27.60 -24.99 45.14
N MET A 77 -26.34 -25.08 44.81
CA MET A 77 -25.46 -26.16 45.31
C MET A 77 -25.33 -26.15 46.83
N TYR A 78 -25.12 -24.97 47.43
CA TYR A 78 -25.03 -24.83 48.86
C TYR A 78 -26.34 -25.26 49.52
N TYR A 79 -27.48 -24.79 49.05
CA TYR A 79 -28.79 -25.16 49.58
C TYR A 79 -29.06 -26.67 49.46
N MET A 80 -28.76 -27.26 48.35
CA MET A 80 -28.95 -28.74 48.13
C MET A 80 -28.01 -29.54 49.03
N SER A 81 -26.77 -29.13 49.23
CA SER A 81 -25.80 -29.80 50.12
C SER A 81 -26.25 -29.80 51.56
N VAL A 82 -26.76 -28.66 52.05
CA VAL A 82 -27.29 -28.53 53.40
C VAL A 82 -28.53 -29.43 53.61
N ARG A 83 -29.43 -29.44 52.60
CA ARG A 83 -30.65 -30.26 52.67
C ARG A 83 -30.41 -31.76 52.56
N ALA A 84 -29.36 -32.16 51.85
CA ALA A 84 -28.95 -33.55 51.72
C ALA A 84 -28.05 -34.06 52.84
N GLY A 85 -27.65 -33.18 53.77
CA GLY A 85 -26.80 -33.56 54.92
C GLY A 85 -25.39 -34.03 54.51
N LEU A 86 -24.86 -33.46 53.39
CA LEU A 86 -23.54 -33.81 52.90
C LEU A 86 -22.42 -33.41 53.86
N SER A 87 -21.35 -34.21 53.89
CA SER A 87 -20.15 -33.80 54.62
C SER A 87 -19.49 -32.59 54.02
N VAL A 88 -18.74 -31.81 54.81
CA VAL A 88 -17.99 -30.65 54.31
C VAL A 88 -17.00 -31.04 53.22
N ALA A 89 -16.38 -32.23 53.34
CA ALA A 89 -15.46 -32.76 52.36
C ALA A 89 -16.13 -33.02 50.98
N ASP A 90 -17.32 -33.65 51.01
CA ASP A 90 -18.10 -33.92 49.80
C ASP A 90 -18.58 -32.63 49.11
N TYR A 91 -18.98 -31.63 49.90
CA TYR A 91 -19.33 -30.30 49.35
C TYR A 91 -18.16 -29.65 48.63
N TYR A 92 -16.97 -29.66 49.21
CA TYR A 92 -15.79 -29.05 48.57
C TYR A 92 -15.39 -29.86 47.31
N ALA A 93 -15.44 -31.18 47.33
CA ALA A 93 -15.16 -32.01 46.16
C ALA A 93 -16.15 -31.67 45.02
N PHE A 94 -17.44 -31.60 45.32
CA PHE A 94 -18.47 -31.28 44.35
C PHE A 94 -18.34 -29.84 43.82
N ASN A 95 -18.06 -28.87 44.72
CA ASN A 95 -17.87 -27.45 44.31
C ASN A 95 -16.65 -27.34 43.40
N THR A 96 -15.56 -28.07 43.66
CA THR A 96 -14.38 -28.09 42.79
C THR A 96 -14.72 -28.64 41.39
N ALA A 97 -15.42 -29.77 41.35
CA ALA A 97 -15.84 -30.38 40.11
C ALA A 97 -16.77 -29.48 39.30
N TYR A 98 -17.74 -28.80 39.98
CA TYR A 98 -18.61 -27.79 39.37
C TYR A 98 -17.82 -26.63 38.80
N GLY A 99 -16.84 -26.11 39.52
CA GLY A 99 -15.96 -25.05 39.07
C GLY A 99 -15.16 -25.41 37.81
N MET A 100 -14.63 -26.64 37.76
CA MET A 100 -13.93 -27.14 36.57
C MET A 100 -14.83 -27.24 35.35
N VAL A 101 -16.03 -27.81 35.51
CA VAL A 101 -17.01 -27.94 34.42
C VAL A 101 -17.49 -26.57 33.95
N SER A 102 -17.86 -25.67 34.87
CA SER A 102 -18.28 -24.31 34.53
C SER A 102 -17.19 -23.52 33.84
N GLY A 103 -15.93 -23.66 34.30
CA GLY A 103 -14.78 -23.04 33.67
C GLY A 103 -14.53 -23.54 32.25
N ALA A 104 -14.72 -24.85 32.00
CA ALA A 104 -14.61 -25.43 30.67
C ALA A 104 -15.69 -24.88 29.73
N PHE A 105 -16.96 -24.77 30.18
CA PHE A 105 -18.02 -24.18 29.37
C PHE A 105 -17.76 -22.70 29.06
N LEU A 106 -17.29 -21.92 30.03
CA LEU A 106 -16.93 -20.50 29.79
C LEU A 106 -15.80 -20.37 28.79
N SER A 107 -14.79 -21.23 28.86
CA SER A 107 -13.68 -21.28 27.90
C SER A 107 -14.15 -21.62 26.50
N LEU A 108 -15.07 -22.60 26.35
CA LEU A 108 -15.68 -22.93 25.07
C LEU A 108 -16.48 -21.76 24.49
N ALA A 109 -17.24 -21.06 25.32
CA ALA A 109 -17.96 -19.86 24.88
C ALA A 109 -17.01 -18.76 24.41
N GLY A 110 -15.87 -18.56 25.12
CA GLY A 110 -14.82 -17.63 24.72
C GLY A 110 -14.19 -17.99 23.36
N ILE A 111 -13.92 -19.27 23.15
CA ILE A 111 -13.39 -19.76 21.85
C ILE A 111 -14.41 -19.51 20.72
N ALA A 112 -15.69 -19.76 20.96
CA ALA A 112 -16.73 -19.51 19.96
C ALA A 112 -16.84 -18.04 19.59
N LEU A 113 -16.73 -17.13 20.57
CA LEU A 113 -16.68 -15.67 20.31
C LEU A 113 -15.45 -15.27 19.52
N SER A 114 -14.27 -15.80 19.88
CA SER A 114 -13.03 -15.54 19.15
C SER A 114 -13.08 -16.06 17.71
N ALA A 115 -13.62 -17.28 17.52
CA ALA A 115 -13.83 -17.85 16.18
C ALA A 115 -14.76 -17.00 15.32
N ALA A 116 -15.80 -16.39 15.92
CA ALA A 116 -16.70 -15.49 15.21
C ALA A 116 -16.00 -14.20 14.71
N GLN A 117 -14.86 -13.79 15.30
CA GLN A 117 -14.08 -12.64 14.86
C GLN A 117 -13.12 -12.95 13.70
N ILE A 118 -12.82 -14.22 13.46
CA ILE A 118 -11.89 -14.65 12.38
C ILE A 118 -12.47 -14.27 11.00
N ARG A 119 -13.75 -14.49 10.79
CA ARG A 119 -14.40 -14.25 9.49
C ARG A 119 -14.29 -12.80 8.98
N PRO A 120 -14.57 -11.75 9.79
CA PRO A 120 -14.32 -10.36 9.38
C PRO A 120 -12.86 -10.09 9.00
N ILE A 121 -11.91 -10.64 9.75
CA ILE A 121 -10.48 -10.48 9.46
C ILE A 121 -10.13 -11.15 8.14
N LEU A 122 -10.59 -12.38 7.91
CA LEU A 122 -10.38 -13.08 6.64
C LEU A 122 -10.95 -12.29 5.46
N THR A 123 -12.15 -11.72 5.61
CA THR A 123 -12.75 -10.89 4.54
C THR A 123 -11.90 -9.66 4.22
N MET A 124 -11.25 -9.04 5.22
CA MET A 124 -10.35 -7.90 5.01
C MET A 124 -9.03 -8.31 4.34
N VAL A 125 -8.53 -9.51 4.62
CA VAL A 125 -7.24 -9.99 4.10
C VAL A 125 -7.40 -10.72 2.77
N GLN A 126 -8.61 -11.24 2.48
CA GLN A 126 -8.89 -11.99 1.26
C GLN A 126 -8.44 -11.31 -0.03
N PRO A 127 -8.66 -9.98 -0.24
CA PRO A 127 -8.18 -9.31 -1.45
C PRO A 127 -6.66 -9.41 -1.68
N PHE A 128 -5.87 -9.57 -0.59
CA PHE A 128 -4.43 -9.78 -0.70
C PHE A 128 -4.08 -11.20 -1.15
N PHE A 129 -4.86 -12.20 -0.75
CA PHE A 129 -4.67 -13.58 -1.20
C PHE A 129 -5.17 -13.81 -2.62
N ASP A 130 -6.24 -13.11 -3.01
CA ASP A 130 -6.81 -13.20 -4.35
C ASP A 130 -6.02 -12.37 -5.38
N ALA A 131 -5.14 -11.48 -4.92
CA ALA A 131 -4.30 -10.68 -5.79
C ALA A 131 -3.33 -11.56 -6.57
N VAL A 132 -3.42 -11.51 -7.89
CA VAL A 132 -2.48 -12.23 -8.76
C VAL A 132 -1.13 -11.53 -8.70
N PRO A 133 -0.05 -12.23 -8.31
CA PRO A 133 1.29 -11.64 -8.30
C PRO A 133 1.70 -11.18 -9.69
N GLU A 134 2.30 -10.01 -9.79
CA GLU A 134 2.82 -9.48 -11.05
C GLU A 134 3.92 -10.39 -11.64
N VAL A 135 4.71 -11.01 -10.76
CA VAL A 135 5.75 -11.95 -11.11
C VAL A 135 5.18 -13.36 -11.04
N SER A 136 5.01 -13.99 -12.19
CA SER A 136 4.59 -15.40 -12.29
C SER A 136 5.73 -16.23 -12.88
N ASP A 137 5.84 -17.47 -12.42
CA ASP A 137 6.77 -18.44 -12.99
C ASP A 137 6.44 -18.73 -14.46
N GLY A 138 7.48 -19.00 -15.25
CA GLY A 138 7.34 -19.35 -16.67
C GLY A 138 7.37 -18.19 -17.66
N LYS A 139 7.55 -16.94 -17.21
CA LYS A 139 7.75 -15.79 -18.10
C LYS A 139 9.19 -15.71 -18.61
N GLN A 140 9.35 -15.20 -19.83
CA GLN A 140 10.66 -15.09 -20.46
C GLN A 140 11.48 -13.95 -19.85
N VAL A 141 12.64 -14.29 -19.29
CA VAL A 141 13.61 -13.30 -18.81
C VAL A 141 14.27 -12.61 -20.00
N ILE A 142 14.40 -11.28 -19.94
CA ILE A 142 15.12 -10.48 -20.91
C ILE A 142 16.57 -10.32 -20.44
N GLU A 143 17.49 -11.00 -21.11
CA GLU A 143 18.92 -10.84 -20.87
C GLU A 143 19.51 -9.65 -21.62
N ARG A 144 19.05 -9.41 -22.83
CA ARG A 144 19.49 -8.30 -23.69
C ARG A 144 18.28 -7.59 -24.28
N LEU A 145 18.35 -6.27 -24.33
CA LEU A 145 17.34 -5.40 -24.92
C LEU A 145 18.02 -4.49 -25.95
N SER A 146 17.54 -4.49 -27.18
CA SER A 146 18.02 -3.59 -28.23
C SER A 146 17.36 -2.22 -28.17
N GLY A 147 16.12 -2.16 -27.70
CA GLY A 147 15.34 -0.94 -27.50
C GLY A 147 14.22 -0.74 -28.51
N GLY A 148 13.86 -1.75 -29.31
CA GLY A 148 12.68 -1.72 -30.18
C GLY A 148 11.39 -1.86 -29.38
N ILE A 149 10.39 -1.00 -29.66
CA ILE A 149 9.05 -1.05 -29.05
C ILE A 149 8.01 -1.03 -30.16
N GLU A 150 7.01 -1.90 -30.08
CA GLU A 150 5.92 -1.94 -31.04
C GLU A 150 4.58 -2.11 -30.32
N LEU A 151 3.62 -1.26 -30.63
CA LEU A 151 2.24 -1.34 -30.19
C LEU A 151 1.39 -1.68 -31.41
N ASN A 152 0.55 -2.68 -31.30
CA ASN A 152 -0.35 -3.10 -32.38
C ASN A 152 -1.79 -3.02 -31.92
N ASN A 153 -2.55 -2.08 -32.49
CA ASN A 153 -3.99 -1.87 -32.27
C ASN A 153 -4.39 -1.84 -30.79
N VAL A 154 -3.60 -1.12 -29.97
CA VAL A 154 -3.76 -1.06 -28.52
C VAL A 154 -4.93 -0.14 -28.17
N SER A 155 -5.93 -0.72 -27.45
CA SER A 155 -7.04 0.02 -26.88
C SER A 155 -7.09 -0.18 -25.36
N PHE A 156 -7.30 0.92 -24.61
CA PHE A 156 -7.27 0.90 -23.16
C PHE A 156 -8.25 1.89 -22.51
N ARG A 157 -8.89 1.44 -21.42
CA ARG A 157 -9.65 2.25 -20.45
C ARG A 157 -9.45 1.70 -19.04
N TYR A 158 -9.53 2.55 -18.02
CA TYR A 158 -9.37 2.11 -16.62
C TYR A 158 -10.59 1.35 -16.08
N ASN A 159 -11.78 1.63 -16.58
CA ASN A 159 -13.02 1.00 -16.16
C ASN A 159 -13.93 0.76 -17.36
N GLU A 160 -14.73 -0.32 -17.35
CA GLU A 160 -15.65 -0.65 -18.43
C GLU A 160 -16.65 0.46 -18.74
N ASN A 161 -17.03 1.24 -17.72
CA ASN A 161 -17.99 2.35 -17.83
C ASN A 161 -17.33 3.69 -18.24
N MET A 162 -16.00 3.73 -18.46
CA MET A 162 -15.29 4.92 -18.90
C MET A 162 -15.02 4.90 -20.41
N PRO A 163 -14.91 6.06 -21.06
CA PRO A 163 -14.48 6.13 -22.45
C PRO A 163 -13.07 5.56 -22.62
N LEU A 164 -12.76 5.10 -23.83
CA LEU A 164 -11.40 4.70 -24.18
C LEU A 164 -10.44 5.89 -24.06
N ILE A 165 -9.32 5.66 -23.41
CA ILE A 165 -8.22 6.62 -23.28
C ILE A 165 -7.27 6.48 -24.47
N LEU A 166 -7.01 5.23 -24.85
CA LEU A 166 -6.31 4.88 -26.08
C LEU A 166 -7.27 4.06 -26.92
N ASP A 167 -7.41 4.41 -28.18
CA ASP A 167 -8.28 3.75 -29.13
C ASP A 167 -7.49 3.39 -30.38
N ASP A 168 -7.31 2.09 -30.61
CA ASP A 168 -6.65 1.51 -31.79
C ASP A 168 -5.24 2.08 -32.08
N LEU A 169 -4.46 2.34 -31.02
CA LEU A 169 -3.14 2.94 -31.16
C LEU A 169 -2.12 1.95 -31.67
N SER A 170 -1.52 2.25 -32.83
CA SER A 170 -0.38 1.51 -33.37
C SER A 170 0.83 2.44 -33.48
N LEU A 171 1.97 1.99 -32.96
CA LEU A 171 3.23 2.76 -32.92
C LEU A 171 4.41 1.81 -33.00
N LYS A 172 5.42 2.17 -33.80
CA LYS A 172 6.67 1.43 -33.86
C LYS A 172 7.86 2.34 -33.63
N ILE A 173 8.65 2.02 -32.61
CA ILE A 173 9.86 2.73 -32.21
C ILE A 173 11.05 1.83 -32.48
N ARG A 174 12.02 2.30 -33.27
CA ARG A 174 13.25 1.55 -33.56
C ARG A 174 14.33 1.81 -32.49
N PRO A 175 15.26 0.88 -32.29
CA PRO A 175 16.41 1.11 -31.43
C PRO A 175 17.15 2.41 -31.78
N GLY A 176 17.50 3.18 -30.75
CA GLY A 176 18.21 4.46 -30.90
C GLY A 176 17.34 5.63 -31.38
N GLN A 177 16.05 5.44 -31.60
CA GLN A 177 15.15 6.49 -32.03
C GLN A 177 14.72 7.37 -30.84
N TYR A 178 14.72 8.69 -31.04
CA TYR A 178 14.13 9.66 -30.14
C TYR A 178 12.68 9.93 -30.53
N VAL A 179 11.74 9.75 -29.60
CA VAL A 179 10.30 9.92 -29.84
C VAL A 179 9.70 10.87 -28.82
N ALA A 180 9.06 11.94 -29.29
CA ALA A 180 8.30 12.84 -28.45
C ALA A 180 6.80 12.54 -28.55
N ILE A 181 6.14 12.32 -27.40
CA ILE A 181 4.70 12.11 -27.30
C ILE A 181 4.07 13.41 -26.83
N VAL A 182 3.38 14.10 -27.73
CA VAL A 182 2.78 15.40 -27.48
C VAL A 182 1.25 15.32 -27.51
N GLY A 183 0.59 16.16 -26.73
CA GLY A 183 -0.88 16.22 -26.68
C GLY A 183 -1.37 16.98 -25.45
N ARG A 184 -2.67 17.28 -25.44
CA ARG A 184 -3.33 17.99 -24.33
C ARG A 184 -3.21 17.21 -23.01
N THR A 185 -3.32 17.91 -21.88
CA THR A 185 -3.43 17.26 -20.57
C THR A 185 -4.64 16.30 -20.55
N GLY A 186 -4.43 15.10 -20.05
CA GLY A 186 -5.49 14.06 -19.99
C GLY A 186 -5.68 13.25 -21.27
N CYS A 187 -4.91 13.47 -22.36
CA CYS A 187 -5.03 12.68 -23.58
C CYS A 187 -4.42 11.26 -23.51
N GLY A 188 -3.92 10.82 -22.36
CA GLY A 188 -3.43 9.45 -22.18
C GLY A 188 -1.90 9.26 -22.25
N LYS A 189 -1.08 10.34 -22.28
CA LYS A 189 0.40 10.21 -22.33
C LYS A 189 0.98 9.34 -21.20
N SER A 190 0.65 9.67 -19.96
CA SER A 190 1.09 8.89 -18.79
C SER A 190 0.46 7.49 -18.74
N THR A 191 -0.76 7.34 -19.28
CA THR A 191 -1.40 6.02 -19.44
C THR A 191 -0.63 5.14 -20.41
N LEU A 192 -0.18 5.71 -21.54
CA LEU A 192 0.66 5.00 -22.50
C LEU A 192 1.97 4.52 -21.86
N LEU A 193 2.64 5.39 -21.08
CA LEU A 193 3.84 4.99 -20.33
C LEU A 193 3.55 3.85 -19.33
N ARG A 194 2.42 3.90 -18.63
CA ARG A 194 2.02 2.82 -17.71
C ARG A 194 1.81 1.50 -18.42
N LEU A 195 1.21 1.51 -19.61
CA LEU A 195 1.04 0.33 -20.47
C LEU A 195 2.39 -0.21 -20.95
N LEU A 196 3.27 0.67 -21.43
CA LEU A 196 4.63 0.28 -21.85
C LEU A 196 5.44 -0.34 -20.72
N LEU A 197 5.27 0.13 -19.49
CA LEU A 197 5.94 -0.41 -18.30
C LEU A 197 5.23 -1.66 -17.71
N GLY A 198 4.09 -2.07 -18.29
CA GLY A 198 3.34 -3.22 -17.84
C GLY A 198 2.64 -3.01 -16.49
N PHE A 199 2.39 -1.76 -16.07
CA PHE A 199 1.56 -1.47 -14.88
C PHE A 199 0.06 -1.64 -15.18
N GLU A 200 -0.30 -1.53 -16.44
CA GLU A 200 -1.65 -1.76 -16.95
C GLU A 200 -1.60 -2.75 -18.11
N LYS A 201 -2.71 -3.43 -18.37
CA LYS A 201 -2.87 -4.34 -19.52
C LYS A 201 -3.86 -3.76 -20.51
N PRO A 202 -3.57 -3.76 -21.81
CA PRO A 202 -4.52 -3.32 -22.82
C PRO A 202 -5.72 -4.28 -22.88
N GLN A 203 -6.92 -3.77 -23.17
CA GLN A 203 -8.10 -4.60 -23.43
C GLN A 203 -8.07 -5.21 -24.85
N LYS A 204 -7.44 -4.51 -25.79
CA LYS A 204 -7.24 -4.99 -27.17
C LYS A 204 -5.83 -4.65 -27.62
N GLY A 205 -5.34 -5.42 -28.58
CA GLY A 205 -4.00 -5.26 -29.14
C GLY A 205 -2.92 -5.86 -28.26
N ALA A 206 -1.66 -5.62 -28.61
CA ALA A 206 -0.51 -6.14 -27.88
C ALA A 206 0.68 -5.17 -27.96
N ILE A 207 1.59 -5.28 -26.98
CA ILE A 207 2.81 -4.48 -26.87
C ILE A 207 4.00 -5.42 -26.94
N TYR A 208 4.99 -5.06 -27.76
CA TYR A 208 6.16 -5.87 -27.98
C TYR A 208 7.44 -5.10 -27.67
N TYR A 209 8.41 -5.79 -27.07
CA TYR A 209 9.78 -5.35 -26.89
C TYR A 209 10.72 -6.26 -27.68
N ASP A 210 11.42 -5.70 -28.66
CA ASP A 210 12.28 -6.47 -29.59
C ASP A 210 11.56 -7.69 -30.20
N GLY A 211 10.26 -7.53 -30.55
CA GLY A 211 9.41 -8.58 -31.11
C GLY A 211 8.85 -9.59 -30.10
N LYS A 212 9.12 -9.43 -28.81
CA LYS A 212 8.59 -10.29 -27.75
C LYS A 212 7.39 -9.63 -27.09
N ASP A 213 6.30 -10.39 -26.95
CA ASP A 213 5.07 -9.92 -26.32
C ASP A 213 5.28 -9.59 -24.83
N LEU A 214 4.90 -8.38 -24.43
CA LEU A 214 5.03 -7.89 -23.05
C LEU A 214 4.33 -8.80 -22.03
N GLU A 215 3.22 -9.44 -22.38
CA GLU A 215 2.52 -10.36 -21.48
C GLU A 215 3.33 -11.61 -21.15
N ARG A 216 4.23 -12.01 -22.03
CA ARG A 216 5.09 -13.21 -21.89
C ARG A 216 6.45 -12.90 -21.28
N ILE A 217 6.78 -11.62 -21.10
CA ILE A 217 8.05 -11.16 -20.55
C ILE A 217 7.98 -11.09 -19.02
N ASP A 218 9.07 -11.47 -18.36
CA ASP A 218 9.28 -11.11 -16.94
C ASP A 218 9.50 -9.60 -16.81
N LEU A 219 8.50 -8.92 -16.25
CA LEU A 219 8.49 -7.45 -16.12
C LEU A 219 9.62 -6.92 -15.25
N ARG A 220 10.11 -7.70 -14.28
CA ARG A 220 11.24 -7.32 -13.45
C ARG A 220 12.52 -7.24 -14.28
N SER A 221 12.75 -8.23 -15.14
CA SER A 221 13.92 -8.25 -16.02
C SER A 221 13.87 -7.14 -17.07
N LEU A 222 12.69 -6.82 -17.60
CA LEU A 222 12.46 -5.72 -18.54
C LEU A 222 12.72 -4.36 -17.88
N ARG A 223 12.06 -4.08 -16.75
CA ARG A 223 12.15 -2.78 -16.06
C ARG A 223 13.55 -2.45 -15.58
N ARG A 224 14.38 -3.45 -15.27
CA ARG A 224 15.80 -3.25 -14.94
C ARG A 224 16.62 -2.69 -16.11
N ARG A 225 16.10 -2.78 -17.34
CA ARG A 225 16.78 -2.31 -18.55
C ARG A 225 16.20 -1.04 -19.12
N ILE A 226 15.18 -0.49 -18.47
CA ILE A 226 14.52 0.75 -18.82
C ILE A 226 14.77 1.76 -17.73
N GLY A 227 15.32 2.92 -18.07
CA GLY A 227 15.38 4.08 -17.19
C GLY A 227 14.07 4.85 -17.27
N VAL A 228 13.44 5.13 -16.12
CA VAL A 228 12.15 5.82 -16.07
C VAL A 228 12.20 6.99 -15.11
N VAL A 229 11.72 8.14 -15.56
CA VAL A 229 11.47 9.32 -14.73
C VAL A 229 9.99 9.66 -14.80
N MET A 230 9.27 9.42 -13.70
CA MET A 230 7.84 9.69 -13.61
C MET A 230 7.59 11.12 -13.10
N GLN A 231 6.49 11.73 -13.52
CA GLN A 231 6.07 13.10 -13.14
C GLN A 231 6.10 13.36 -11.62
N ASN A 232 5.59 12.43 -10.83
CA ASN A 232 5.50 12.54 -9.38
C ASN A 232 6.56 11.69 -8.65
N GLY A 233 7.73 11.50 -9.26
CA GLY A 233 8.81 10.73 -8.67
C GLY A 233 9.27 11.31 -7.34
N LYS A 234 9.59 10.43 -6.39
CA LYS A 234 10.11 10.80 -5.07
C LYS A 234 11.50 10.19 -4.84
N LEU A 235 12.28 10.88 -4.05
CA LEU A 235 13.51 10.33 -3.50
C LEU A 235 13.15 9.49 -2.27
N PHE A 236 13.92 8.43 -2.06
CA PHE A 236 13.79 7.58 -0.88
C PHE A 236 14.57 8.18 0.29
N GLN A 237 14.17 7.86 1.49
CA GLN A 237 14.97 8.15 2.67
C GLN A 237 16.31 7.40 2.58
N GLY A 238 17.41 8.12 2.78
CA GLY A 238 18.77 7.60 2.63
C GLY A 238 19.69 8.69 2.11
N ASP A 239 20.88 8.34 1.65
CA ASP A 239 21.81 9.29 1.06
C ASP A 239 21.60 9.46 -0.46
N ILE A 240 22.30 10.42 -1.04
CA ILE A 240 22.24 10.70 -2.49
C ILE A 240 22.74 9.49 -3.29
N TYR A 241 23.85 8.87 -2.86
CA TYR A 241 24.41 7.71 -3.53
C TYR A 241 23.41 6.56 -3.60
N SER A 242 22.85 6.16 -2.46
CA SER A 242 21.84 5.09 -2.38
C SER A 242 20.62 5.38 -3.24
N ASN A 243 20.22 6.65 -3.34
CA ASN A 243 19.14 7.08 -4.21
C ASN A 243 19.47 6.93 -5.69
N ILE A 244 20.70 7.22 -6.12
CA ILE A 244 21.10 7.07 -7.53
C ILE A 244 21.20 5.59 -7.91
N VAL A 245 21.80 4.74 -7.05
CA VAL A 245 22.06 3.33 -7.37
C VAL A 245 20.95 2.37 -6.96
N ILE A 246 19.82 2.84 -6.46
CA ILE A 246 18.76 1.99 -5.89
C ILE A 246 18.25 0.89 -6.83
N SER A 247 18.22 1.17 -8.14
CA SER A 247 17.82 0.18 -9.16
C SER A 247 18.96 -0.75 -9.59
N ALA A 248 20.21 -0.41 -9.23
CA ALA A 248 21.42 -1.11 -9.64
C ALA A 248 22.48 -1.05 -8.51
N PRO A 249 22.28 -1.77 -7.39
CA PRO A 249 23.11 -1.65 -6.20
C PRO A 249 24.55 -2.14 -6.37
N TRP A 250 24.88 -2.72 -7.52
CA TRP A 250 26.25 -3.13 -7.90
C TRP A 250 27.07 -2.00 -8.49
N LEU A 251 26.47 -0.83 -8.76
CA LEU A 251 27.18 0.32 -9.29
C LEU A 251 28.09 0.94 -8.23
N SER A 252 29.27 1.36 -8.66
CA SER A 252 30.25 2.03 -7.81
C SER A 252 29.87 3.49 -7.55
N GLN A 253 30.54 4.10 -6.57
CA GLN A 253 30.40 5.53 -6.32
C GLN A 253 30.84 6.37 -7.52
N GLN A 254 31.79 5.88 -8.31
CA GLN A 254 32.24 6.54 -9.53
C GLN A 254 31.15 6.55 -10.60
N ASP A 255 30.40 5.44 -10.78
CA ASP A 255 29.26 5.38 -11.71
C ASP A 255 28.16 6.37 -11.29
N ALA A 256 27.94 6.53 -9.97
CA ALA A 256 26.99 7.51 -9.46
C ALA A 256 27.44 8.96 -9.74
N TRP A 257 28.73 9.26 -9.63
CA TRP A 257 29.29 10.55 -10.02
C TRP A 257 29.17 10.81 -11.52
N GLU A 258 29.46 9.83 -12.38
CA GLU A 258 29.27 9.96 -13.82
C GLU A 258 27.81 10.32 -14.15
N ALA A 259 26.84 9.62 -13.53
CA ALA A 259 25.42 9.92 -13.71
C ALA A 259 25.06 11.33 -13.21
N ALA A 260 25.63 11.76 -12.08
CA ALA A 260 25.41 13.10 -11.54
C ALA A 260 26.00 14.21 -12.47
N GLU A 261 27.14 13.96 -13.10
CA GLU A 261 27.74 14.87 -14.07
C GLU A 261 26.88 15.00 -15.31
N LEU A 262 26.42 13.89 -15.86
CA LEU A 262 25.53 13.89 -17.05
C LEU A 262 24.23 14.66 -16.83
N THR A 263 23.73 14.71 -15.60
CA THR A 263 22.51 15.42 -15.25
C THR A 263 22.72 16.84 -14.73
N GLY A 264 23.98 17.28 -14.63
CA GLY A 264 24.34 18.61 -14.15
C GLY A 264 24.09 18.83 -12.65
N ILE A 265 23.94 17.77 -11.83
CA ILE A 265 23.74 17.89 -10.39
C ILE A 265 25.05 17.77 -9.60
N ALA A 266 26.13 17.34 -10.24
CA ALA A 266 27.40 17.05 -9.58
C ALA A 266 27.96 18.23 -8.78
N GLU A 267 27.91 19.46 -9.33
CA GLU A 267 28.37 20.65 -8.64
C GLU A 267 27.54 20.97 -7.40
N ASP A 268 26.22 20.79 -7.47
CA ASP A 268 25.36 20.96 -6.30
C ASP A 268 25.73 19.96 -5.20
N ILE A 269 25.96 18.70 -5.57
CA ILE A 269 26.37 17.65 -4.63
C ILE A 269 27.74 17.95 -4.00
N ARG A 270 28.73 18.43 -4.78
CA ARG A 270 30.06 18.80 -4.26
C ARG A 270 29.99 19.93 -3.23
N ARG A 271 29.03 20.85 -3.36
CA ARG A 271 28.80 21.95 -2.41
C ARG A 271 28.09 21.52 -1.13
N MET A 272 27.49 20.33 -1.11
CA MET A 272 26.85 19.79 0.10
C MET A 272 27.92 19.30 1.09
N PRO A 273 27.76 19.50 2.41
CA PRO A 273 28.77 19.16 3.41
C PRO A 273 29.20 17.68 3.40
N MET A 274 28.30 16.78 3.03
CA MET A 274 28.56 15.33 3.00
C MET A 274 28.63 14.77 1.56
N GLY A 275 28.60 15.62 0.52
CA GLY A 275 28.66 15.19 -0.88
C GLY A 275 27.61 14.11 -1.20
N MET A 276 28.03 13.01 -1.83
CA MET A 276 27.15 11.87 -2.16
C MET A 276 26.51 11.20 -0.94
N ASN A 277 27.10 11.35 0.25
CA ASN A 277 26.56 10.79 1.51
C ASN A 277 25.59 11.76 2.21
N THR A 278 25.19 12.84 1.55
CA THR A 278 24.20 13.78 2.10
C THR A 278 22.87 13.07 2.25
N VAL A 279 22.34 13.06 3.49
CA VAL A 279 21.11 12.36 3.84
C VAL A 279 19.89 13.15 3.37
N ILE A 280 19.02 12.47 2.67
CA ILE A 280 17.72 12.97 2.23
C ILE A 280 16.68 12.47 3.23
N SER A 281 16.03 13.40 3.93
CA SER A 281 14.93 13.10 4.86
C SER A 281 13.61 12.91 4.13
N GLU A 282 12.64 12.32 4.80
CA GLU A 282 11.28 12.16 4.30
C GLU A 282 10.69 13.55 3.95
N GLY A 283 10.14 13.68 2.74
CA GLY A 283 9.67 14.96 2.21
C GLY A 283 10.71 15.79 1.45
N SER A 284 11.91 15.25 1.21
CA SER A 284 13.00 15.91 0.44
C SER A 284 13.49 17.24 1.05
N GLY A 285 13.43 17.36 2.38
CA GLY A 285 13.97 18.54 3.08
C GLY A 285 15.45 18.78 2.73
N GLY A 286 15.76 20.03 2.32
CA GLY A 286 17.14 20.43 1.96
C GLY A 286 17.50 20.26 0.48
N ILE A 287 16.61 19.72 -0.37
CA ILE A 287 16.83 19.55 -1.82
C ILE A 287 15.77 20.35 -2.60
N SER A 288 16.19 21.20 -3.52
CA SER A 288 15.30 21.98 -4.37
C SER A 288 14.54 21.07 -5.36
N GLY A 289 13.42 21.57 -5.95
CA GLY A 289 12.64 20.85 -6.95
C GLY A 289 13.49 20.42 -8.15
N GLY A 290 14.30 21.34 -8.70
CA GLY A 290 15.21 21.06 -9.80
C GLY A 290 16.32 20.06 -9.44
N GLN A 291 16.92 20.19 -8.26
CA GLN A 291 17.92 19.22 -7.78
C GLN A 291 17.32 17.81 -7.64
N ARG A 292 16.10 17.72 -7.07
CA ARG A 292 15.35 16.44 -6.97
C ARG A 292 15.14 15.82 -8.34
N GLN A 293 14.73 16.62 -9.31
CA GLN A 293 14.47 16.12 -10.65
C GLN A 293 15.75 15.64 -11.33
N ARG A 294 16.86 16.39 -11.23
CA ARG A 294 18.17 15.96 -11.73
C ARG A 294 18.66 14.67 -11.07
N LEU A 295 18.42 14.49 -9.76
CA LEU A 295 18.74 13.24 -9.07
C LEU A 295 17.87 12.06 -9.55
N MET A 296 16.60 12.29 -9.84
CA MET A 296 15.74 11.24 -10.43
C MET A 296 16.19 10.85 -11.83
N ILE A 297 16.64 11.81 -12.62
CA ILE A 297 17.21 11.53 -13.94
C ILE A 297 18.54 10.76 -13.77
N ALA A 298 19.44 11.18 -12.85
CA ALA A 298 20.67 10.45 -12.55
C ALA A 298 20.40 9.00 -12.17
N ARG A 299 19.39 8.74 -11.31
CA ARG A 299 18.93 7.39 -10.98
C ARG A 299 18.52 6.58 -12.21
N ALA A 300 17.79 7.22 -13.13
CA ALA A 300 17.27 6.55 -14.32
C ALA A 300 18.40 6.19 -15.32
N ILE A 301 19.45 7.02 -15.43
CA ILE A 301 20.54 6.83 -16.40
C ILE A 301 21.75 6.07 -15.83
N ALA A 302 21.94 6.04 -14.51
CA ALA A 302 23.09 5.40 -13.88
C ALA A 302 23.30 3.94 -14.33
N PRO A 303 22.26 3.09 -14.47
CA PRO A 303 22.40 1.72 -14.98
C PRO A 303 22.76 1.63 -16.47
N LYS A 304 22.89 2.75 -17.19
CA LYS A 304 23.13 2.84 -18.64
C LYS A 304 22.08 2.04 -19.44
N PRO A 305 20.75 2.32 -19.21
CA PRO A 305 19.68 1.56 -19.84
C PRO A 305 19.62 1.77 -21.34
N LYS A 306 19.00 0.81 -22.07
CA LYS A 306 18.83 0.91 -23.52
C LYS A 306 17.60 1.72 -23.93
N ILE A 307 16.64 1.89 -23.02
CA ILE A 307 15.44 2.69 -23.22
C ILE A 307 15.34 3.67 -22.07
N LEU A 308 15.07 4.92 -22.39
CA LEU A 308 14.75 5.98 -21.41
C LEU A 308 13.33 6.47 -21.66
N MET A 309 12.53 6.56 -20.61
CA MET A 309 11.17 7.06 -20.65
C MET A 309 11.02 8.21 -19.65
N PHE A 310 10.53 9.36 -20.15
CA PHE A 310 10.33 10.55 -19.35
C PHE A 310 8.87 10.99 -19.40
N ASP A 311 8.25 11.16 -18.23
CA ASP A 311 6.89 11.72 -18.08
C ASP A 311 6.99 13.10 -17.43
N GLU A 312 6.91 14.16 -18.24
CA GLU A 312 7.02 15.57 -17.81
C GLU A 312 8.27 15.87 -16.96
N ALA A 313 9.37 15.14 -17.22
CA ALA A 313 10.59 15.20 -16.40
C ALA A 313 11.35 16.55 -16.51
N THR A 314 10.91 17.48 -17.36
CA THR A 314 11.58 18.78 -17.57
C THR A 314 10.81 19.95 -16.96
N SER A 315 9.68 19.73 -16.34
CA SER A 315 8.79 20.79 -15.81
C SER A 315 9.40 21.66 -14.70
N ALA A 316 10.50 21.20 -14.08
CA ALA A 316 11.23 21.93 -13.04
C ALA A 316 12.72 22.17 -13.39
N LEU A 317 13.11 21.98 -14.66
CA LEU A 317 14.43 22.36 -15.18
C LEU A 317 14.28 23.70 -15.92
N ASP A 318 15.07 24.69 -15.52
CA ASP A 318 15.21 25.98 -16.20
C ASP A 318 16.02 25.81 -17.49
#